data_ea8ae6c5592642e0b7a3cc0e75257dba
#
_entry.id   ea8ae6c5592642e0b7a3cc0e75257dba
#
_cell.length_a   1.000
_cell.length_b   1.000
_cell.length_c   1.000
_cell.angle_alpha   90.00
_cell.angle_beta   90.00
_cell.angle_gamma   90.00
#
_symmetry.space_group_name_H-M   'P 1'
#
loop_
_entity.id
_entity.type
_entity.pdbx_description
1 polymer ?
#
loop_
_entity_poly.entity_id
_entity_poly.type
_entity_poly.pdbx_seq_one_letter_code
_entity_poly.pdbx_strand_id
1 'polypeptide(L)'
;MFESLTEKLENAINKIKGCGTITEDNISDAMREVRLALLEADVNYKVVKEFTNKVKEKALGEEVKKSLKPGDVFLKILKDELLELLGDGNSSLDLSSNPSIIMLVGLQGSGKTTTIGKLANLLRKKKGKKPLLIAADVYRPAAIDQLKQLGRELNIEVYEEGQNDAVKIAENGVNYAKEKGYDLVLIDTAGRLHVDEKLMDELKSINEKVSPSEIILVIDAMIGQDAINVINGFNDKLPLTGTILKKMDGDTKGGVALSARHLTGVPIKFIGTSEKLDGLTEFDPERMVSRILGNGDIMSIIEKAESVIDEKEAMTTAKKMQAGKMDLEDFLSQDRKSVV
;
A
#
# COMPACT_ATOMS: atom_id res chain seq x y z
N MET A 1 -5.94 -11.68 7.11
CA MET A 1 -5.59 -10.32 7.57
C MET A 1 -6.66 -9.83 8.53
N PHE A 2 -6.30 -9.45 9.72
CA PHE A 2 -7.18 -8.89 10.77
C PHE A 2 -8.26 -9.84 11.36
N GLU A 3 -8.29 -11.12 11.10
CA GLU A 3 -9.39 -12.02 11.53
C GLU A 3 -9.64 -11.95 13.04
N SER A 4 -8.58 -12.08 13.86
CA SER A 4 -8.71 -11.97 15.33
C SER A 4 -9.14 -10.57 15.79
N LEU A 5 -8.65 -9.51 15.14
CA LEU A 5 -9.06 -8.14 15.45
C LEU A 5 -10.53 -7.92 15.08
N THR A 6 -10.92 -8.37 13.88
CA THR A 6 -12.30 -8.28 13.38
C THR A 6 -13.29 -8.98 14.32
N GLU A 7 -13.03 -10.23 14.69
CA GLU A 7 -13.88 -11.00 15.59
C GLU A 7 -14.10 -10.29 16.93
N LYS A 8 -13.03 -9.74 17.52
CA LYS A 8 -13.12 -9.03 18.80
C LYS A 8 -13.84 -7.70 18.69
N LEU A 9 -13.63 -6.96 17.60
CA LEU A 9 -14.36 -5.71 17.36
C LEU A 9 -15.85 -5.98 17.10
N GLU A 10 -16.20 -7.01 16.33
CA GLU A 10 -17.59 -7.42 16.12
C GLU A 10 -18.27 -7.79 17.44
N ASN A 11 -17.58 -8.52 18.32
CA ASN A 11 -18.10 -8.85 19.64
C ASN A 11 -18.39 -7.59 20.49
N ALA A 12 -17.46 -6.63 20.52
CA ALA A 12 -17.66 -5.36 21.22
C ALA A 12 -18.82 -4.55 20.63
N ILE A 13 -18.94 -4.47 19.32
CA ILE A 13 -20.01 -3.80 18.59
C ILE A 13 -21.36 -4.45 18.88
N ASN A 14 -21.45 -5.79 18.85
CA ASN A 14 -22.67 -6.54 19.08
C ASN A 14 -23.19 -6.37 20.50
N LYS A 15 -22.31 -6.26 21.51
CA LYS A 15 -22.69 -5.94 22.88
C LYS A 15 -23.40 -4.57 22.96
N ILE A 16 -22.84 -3.55 22.30
CA ILE A 16 -23.45 -2.22 22.26
C ILE A 16 -24.78 -2.23 21.47
N LYS A 17 -24.85 -2.95 20.34
CA LYS A 17 -26.09 -3.08 19.56
C LYS A 17 -27.22 -3.73 20.35
N GLY A 18 -26.89 -4.63 21.28
CA GLY A 18 -27.87 -5.26 22.17
C GLY A 18 -28.39 -4.34 23.31
N CYS A 19 -27.74 -3.19 23.53
CA CYS A 19 -28.17 -2.23 24.56
C CYS A 19 -29.21 -1.27 23.99
N GLY A 20 -30.34 -1.12 24.67
CA GLY A 20 -31.35 -0.14 24.28
C GLY A 20 -30.96 1.32 24.50
N THR A 21 -30.00 1.55 25.41
CA THR A 21 -29.43 2.86 25.72
C THR A 21 -27.90 2.73 25.93
N ILE A 22 -27.18 3.75 25.56
CA ILE A 22 -25.75 3.85 25.84
C ILE A 22 -25.56 4.51 27.21
N THR A 23 -24.84 3.79 28.09
CA THR A 23 -24.42 4.25 29.41
C THR A 23 -22.90 4.33 29.47
N GLU A 24 -22.37 5.04 30.46
CA GLU A 24 -20.92 5.10 30.67
C GLU A 24 -20.31 3.72 30.94
N ASP A 25 -21.03 2.86 31.65
CA ASP A 25 -20.59 1.51 32.01
C ASP A 25 -20.47 0.62 30.75
N ASN A 26 -21.55 0.51 29.95
CA ASN A 26 -21.52 -0.35 28.77
C ASN A 26 -20.54 0.11 27.67
N ILE A 27 -20.35 1.43 27.53
CA ILE A 27 -19.30 1.97 26.66
C ILE A 27 -17.91 1.68 27.21
N SER A 28 -17.68 1.80 28.52
CA SER A 28 -16.38 1.51 29.14
C SER A 28 -15.99 0.04 28.96
N ASP A 29 -16.96 -0.88 29.11
CA ASP A 29 -16.73 -2.29 28.88
C ASP A 29 -16.42 -2.61 27.40
N ALA A 30 -17.18 -2.04 26.46
CA ALA A 30 -16.91 -2.20 25.03
C ALA A 30 -15.55 -1.62 24.65
N MET A 31 -15.19 -0.44 25.14
CA MET A 31 -13.88 0.18 24.88
C MET A 31 -12.73 -0.59 25.49
N ARG A 32 -12.92 -1.30 26.59
CA ARG A 32 -11.92 -2.21 27.15
C ARG A 32 -11.62 -3.37 26.17
N GLU A 33 -12.66 -3.96 25.58
CA GLU A 33 -12.49 -5.02 24.58
C GLU A 33 -11.82 -4.50 23.30
N VAL A 34 -12.29 -3.37 22.77
CA VAL A 34 -11.66 -2.70 21.63
C VAL A 34 -10.18 -2.42 21.88
N ARG A 35 -9.84 -1.90 23.07
CA ARG A 35 -8.46 -1.64 23.48
C ARG A 35 -7.60 -2.90 23.47
N LEU A 36 -8.11 -3.98 24.07
CA LEU A 36 -7.40 -5.27 24.09
C LEU A 36 -7.21 -5.82 22.68
N ALA A 37 -8.24 -5.77 21.85
CA ALA A 37 -8.18 -6.22 20.45
C ALA A 37 -7.10 -5.48 19.65
N LEU A 38 -7.04 -4.16 19.77
CA LEU A 38 -6.03 -3.34 19.08
C LEU A 38 -4.61 -3.62 19.60
N LEU A 39 -4.42 -3.79 20.91
CA LEU A 39 -3.11 -4.13 21.49
C LEU A 39 -2.63 -5.51 21.05
N GLU A 40 -3.52 -6.49 21.00
CA GLU A 40 -3.20 -7.84 20.50
C GLU A 40 -2.89 -7.86 19.00
N ALA A 41 -3.51 -6.96 18.23
CA ALA A 41 -3.18 -6.72 16.83
C ALA A 41 -1.86 -5.94 16.64
N ASP A 42 -1.12 -5.67 17.72
CA ASP A 42 0.15 -4.94 17.71
C ASP A 42 0.01 -3.45 17.28
N VAL A 43 -1.12 -2.82 17.59
CA VAL A 43 -1.27 -1.37 17.44
C VAL A 43 -0.50 -0.66 18.54
N ASN A 44 0.19 0.43 18.20
CA ASN A 44 0.98 1.21 19.16
C ASN A 44 0.13 1.70 20.34
N TYR A 45 0.63 1.55 21.55
CA TYR A 45 -0.08 1.91 22.79
C TYR A 45 -0.59 3.36 22.81
N LYS A 46 0.18 4.32 22.29
CA LYS A 46 -0.23 5.73 22.22
C LYS A 46 -1.46 5.87 21.31
N VAL A 47 -1.41 5.25 20.13
CA VAL A 47 -2.51 5.25 19.17
C VAL A 47 -3.75 4.61 19.77
N VAL A 48 -3.61 3.45 20.41
CA VAL A 48 -4.73 2.77 21.09
C VAL A 48 -5.36 3.65 22.16
N LYS A 49 -4.55 4.31 22.98
CA LYS A 49 -5.03 5.21 24.04
C LYS A 49 -5.79 6.41 23.47
N GLU A 50 -5.24 7.08 22.48
CA GLU A 50 -5.87 8.22 21.82
C GLU A 50 -7.19 7.82 21.14
N PHE A 51 -7.15 6.75 20.36
CA PHE A 51 -8.32 6.19 19.68
C PHE A 51 -9.44 5.85 20.65
N THR A 52 -9.15 5.06 21.69
CA THR A 52 -10.18 4.62 22.64
C THR A 52 -10.78 5.77 23.43
N ASN A 53 -9.98 6.80 23.76
CA ASN A 53 -10.48 8.00 24.43
C ASN A 53 -11.40 8.82 23.52
N LYS A 54 -10.99 9.07 22.26
CA LYS A 54 -11.82 9.79 21.26
C LYS A 54 -13.14 9.07 21.01
N VAL A 55 -13.11 7.74 20.80
CA VAL A 55 -14.33 6.96 20.59
C VAL A 55 -15.24 7.03 21.81
N LYS A 56 -14.69 6.87 23.03
CA LYS A 56 -15.46 6.97 24.27
C LYS A 56 -16.12 8.34 24.41
N GLU A 57 -15.39 9.41 24.20
CA GLU A 57 -15.90 10.78 24.28
C GLU A 57 -17.05 11.02 23.29
N LYS A 58 -16.86 10.65 22.02
CA LYS A 58 -17.88 10.79 20.98
C LYS A 58 -19.11 9.91 21.26
N ALA A 59 -18.89 8.68 21.74
CA ALA A 59 -19.99 7.75 22.06
C ALA A 59 -20.84 8.19 23.25
N LEU A 60 -20.31 8.94 24.20
CA LEU A 60 -21.04 9.52 25.32
C LEU A 60 -21.68 10.88 25.00
N GLY A 61 -21.52 11.38 23.77
CA GLY A 61 -22.08 12.65 23.31
C GLY A 61 -23.61 12.66 23.27
N GLU A 62 -24.18 13.87 23.24
CA GLU A 62 -25.64 14.10 23.24
C GLU A 62 -26.37 13.47 22.03
N GLU A 63 -25.72 13.43 20.86
CA GLU A 63 -26.30 12.85 19.64
C GLU A 63 -26.56 11.35 19.79
N VAL A 64 -25.63 10.63 20.43
CA VAL A 64 -25.75 9.19 20.65
C VAL A 64 -26.82 8.89 21.68
N LYS A 65 -26.85 9.67 22.77
CA LYS A 65 -27.88 9.52 23.83
C LYS A 65 -29.32 9.72 23.33
N LYS A 66 -29.50 10.55 22.31
CA LYS A 66 -30.81 10.84 21.68
C LYS A 66 -31.14 9.91 20.51
N SER A 67 -30.24 9.04 20.12
CA SER A 67 -30.42 8.15 18.96
C SER A 67 -31.38 7.00 19.29
N LEU A 68 -32.26 6.67 18.34
CA LEU A 68 -33.11 5.47 18.38
C LEU A 68 -32.29 4.17 18.10
N LYS A 69 -31.07 4.29 17.54
CA LYS A 69 -30.17 3.17 17.22
C LYS A 69 -28.76 3.46 17.70
N PRO A 70 -28.52 3.44 19.02
CA PRO A 70 -27.22 3.82 19.56
C PRO A 70 -26.05 2.96 19.05
N GLY A 71 -26.29 1.66 18.82
CA GLY A 71 -25.27 0.75 18.30
C GLY A 71 -24.82 1.05 16.87
N ASP A 72 -25.70 1.55 16.01
CA ASP A 72 -25.33 1.95 14.64
C ASP A 72 -24.51 3.26 14.66
N VAL A 73 -24.86 4.18 15.57
CA VAL A 73 -24.09 5.41 15.77
C VAL A 73 -22.71 5.09 16.33
N PHE A 74 -22.59 4.16 17.28
CA PHE A 74 -21.32 3.70 17.81
C PHE A 74 -20.42 3.07 16.73
N LEU A 75 -21.00 2.20 15.87
CA LEU A 75 -20.30 1.62 14.73
C LEU A 75 -19.78 2.70 13.78
N LYS A 76 -20.59 3.73 13.50
CA LYS A 76 -20.17 4.86 12.67
C LYS A 76 -18.99 5.61 13.30
N ILE A 77 -19.05 5.90 14.60
CA ILE A 77 -17.94 6.55 15.31
C ILE A 77 -16.65 5.73 15.21
N LEU A 78 -16.74 4.39 15.42
CA LEU A 78 -15.57 3.51 15.26
C LEU A 78 -15.00 3.56 13.85
N LYS A 79 -15.88 3.51 12.84
CA LYS A 79 -15.48 3.61 11.44
C LYS A 79 -14.75 4.92 11.14
N ASP A 80 -15.34 6.04 11.55
CA ASP A 80 -14.80 7.37 11.29
C ASP A 80 -13.43 7.57 11.98
N GLU A 81 -13.27 7.09 13.22
CA GLU A 81 -11.98 7.15 13.94
C GLU A 81 -10.92 6.22 13.33
N LEU A 82 -11.28 5.03 12.86
CA LEU A 82 -10.34 4.15 12.14
C LEU A 82 -9.90 4.77 10.80
N LEU A 83 -10.79 5.44 10.08
CA LEU A 83 -10.46 6.17 8.86
C LEU A 83 -9.49 7.33 9.17
N GLU A 84 -9.71 8.07 10.27
CA GLU A 84 -8.80 9.14 10.69
C GLU A 84 -7.38 8.61 10.97
N LEU A 85 -7.25 7.42 11.59
CA LEU A 85 -5.94 6.78 11.81
C LEU A 85 -5.24 6.39 10.51
N LEU A 86 -5.97 5.83 9.55
CA LEU A 86 -5.42 5.36 8.28
C LEU A 86 -5.21 6.48 7.25
N GLY A 87 -5.91 7.60 7.43
CA GLY A 87 -5.88 8.76 6.56
C GLY A 87 -7.01 8.81 5.53
N ASP A 88 -7.11 9.94 4.86
CA ASP A 88 -8.20 10.33 3.96
C ASP A 88 -8.14 9.75 2.54
N GLY A 89 -7.32 8.72 2.32
CA GLY A 89 -7.24 8.02 1.03
C GLY A 89 -6.48 8.76 -0.08
N ASN A 90 -6.00 9.98 0.17
CA ASN A 90 -5.29 10.78 -0.83
C ASN A 90 -3.80 10.37 -0.93
N SER A 91 -3.55 9.09 -1.24
CA SER A 91 -2.22 8.47 -1.30
C SER A 91 -1.78 8.10 -2.72
N SER A 92 -2.38 8.69 -3.76
CA SER A 92 -2.01 8.43 -5.15
C SER A 92 -0.55 8.80 -5.43
N LEU A 93 0.05 8.13 -6.43
CA LEU A 93 1.38 8.49 -6.92
C LEU A 93 1.31 9.77 -7.74
N ASP A 94 2.32 10.63 -7.58
CA ASP A 94 2.56 11.73 -8.51
C ASP A 94 3.26 11.21 -9.77
N LEU A 95 2.47 11.03 -10.83
CA LEU A 95 2.92 10.60 -12.15
C LEU A 95 2.81 11.72 -13.20
N SER A 96 2.82 12.97 -12.78
CA SER A 96 2.63 14.14 -13.65
C SER A 96 3.86 14.48 -14.49
N SER A 97 5.07 14.13 -14.03
CA SER A 97 6.32 14.38 -14.75
C SER A 97 6.59 13.33 -15.84
N ASN A 98 7.40 13.67 -16.84
CA ASN A 98 7.78 12.76 -17.94
C ASN A 98 9.31 12.79 -18.17
N PRO A 99 10.04 11.72 -17.81
CA PRO A 99 9.56 10.57 -17.06
C PRO A 99 9.19 10.90 -15.60
N SER A 100 8.19 10.22 -15.07
CA SER A 100 7.96 10.18 -13.62
C SER A 100 9.03 9.31 -12.97
N ILE A 101 9.67 9.76 -11.89
CA ILE A 101 10.78 9.05 -11.25
C ILE A 101 10.34 8.62 -9.86
N ILE A 102 10.39 7.32 -9.60
CA ILE A 102 10.07 6.71 -8.29
C ILE A 102 11.35 6.08 -7.73
N MET A 103 11.80 6.53 -6.57
CA MET A 103 12.92 5.96 -5.85
C MET A 103 12.42 5.07 -4.70
N LEU A 104 12.75 3.78 -4.71
CA LEU A 104 12.44 2.87 -3.62
C LEU A 104 13.60 2.81 -2.64
N VAL A 105 13.29 3.07 -1.38
CA VAL A 105 14.24 3.05 -0.26
C VAL A 105 13.80 2.05 0.82
N GLY A 106 14.69 1.66 1.72
CA GLY A 106 14.36 0.75 2.82
C GLY A 106 15.53 -0.10 3.28
N LEU A 107 15.34 -0.80 4.38
CA LEU A 107 16.37 -1.67 4.96
C LEU A 107 16.71 -2.86 4.05
N GLN A 108 17.86 -3.49 4.32
CA GLN A 108 18.22 -4.74 3.68
C GLN A 108 17.19 -5.83 3.98
N GLY A 109 16.80 -6.59 2.96
CA GLY A 109 15.78 -7.64 3.13
C GLY A 109 14.33 -7.16 3.16
N SER A 110 14.06 -5.84 3.14
CA SER A 110 12.67 -5.32 3.08
C SER A 110 11.93 -5.69 1.79
N GLY A 111 12.66 -6.18 0.76
CA GLY A 111 12.09 -6.62 -0.51
C GLY A 111 11.89 -5.52 -1.54
N LYS A 112 12.75 -4.50 -1.56
CA LYS A 112 12.73 -3.41 -2.55
C LYS A 112 12.75 -3.95 -3.98
N THR A 113 13.72 -4.79 -4.32
CA THR A 113 13.89 -5.36 -5.67
C THR A 113 12.65 -6.10 -6.17
N THR A 114 12.00 -6.91 -5.32
CA THR A 114 10.76 -7.59 -5.71
C THR A 114 9.58 -6.61 -5.81
N THR A 115 9.54 -5.63 -4.94
CA THR A 115 8.46 -4.62 -4.91
C THR A 115 8.53 -3.71 -6.13
N ILE A 116 9.72 -3.35 -6.59
CA ILE A 116 9.89 -2.51 -7.78
C ILE A 116 9.31 -3.18 -9.03
N GLY A 117 9.52 -4.49 -9.19
CA GLY A 117 8.92 -5.24 -10.29
C GLY A 117 7.39 -5.31 -10.20
N LYS A 118 6.86 -5.54 -8.99
CA LYS A 118 5.40 -5.52 -8.76
C LYS A 118 4.80 -4.15 -9.09
N LEU A 119 5.45 -3.07 -8.64
CA LEU A 119 4.99 -1.70 -8.90
C LEU A 119 5.07 -1.35 -10.39
N ALA A 120 6.17 -1.70 -11.06
CA ALA A 120 6.32 -1.49 -12.49
C ALA A 120 5.24 -2.22 -13.29
N ASN A 121 4.97 -3.50 -12.94
CA ASN A 121 3.92 -4.29 -13.59
C ASN A 121 2.52 -3.69 -13.37
N LEU A 122 2.23 -3.27 -12.14
CA LEU A 122 0.95 -2.64 -11.77
C LEU A 122 0.73 -1.34 -12.56
N LEU A 123 1.74 -0.44 -12.59
CA LEU A 123 1.64 0.84 -13.28
C LEU A 123 1.57 0.67 -14.80
N ARG A 124 2.27 -0.32 -15.37
CA ARG A 124 2.13 -0.66 -16.78
C ARG A 124 0.73 -1.14 -17.13
N LYS A 125 0.17 -2.06 -16.31
CA LYS A 125 -1.17 -2.63 -16.56
C LYS A 125 -2.30 -1.63 -16.33
N LYS A 126 -2.25 -0.91 -15.20
CA LYS A 126 -3.36 -0.02 -14.79
C LYS A 126 -3.28 1.38 -15.37
N LYS A 127 -2.08 1.90 -15.61
CA LYS A 127 -1.86 3.29 -16.05
C LYS A 127 -1.24 3.41 -17.45
N GLY A 128 -1.00 2.28 -18.14
CA GLY A 128 -0.40 2.25 -19.47
C GLY A 128 1.04 2.78 -19.54
N LYS A 129 1.75 2.87 -18.40
CA LYS A 129 3.10 3.43 -18.33
C LYS A 129 4.13 2.51 -19.00
N LYS A 130 5.19 3.13 -19.56
CA LYS A 130 6.36 2.44 -20.13
C LYS A 130 7.55 2.54 -19.15
N PRO A 131 7.69 1.57 -18.22
CA PRO A 131 8.70 1.63 -17.18
C PRO A 131 10.11 1.23 -17.65
N LEU A 132 11.12 1.91 -17.08
CA LEU A 132 12.52 1.49 -17.03
C LEU A 132 12.89 1.23 -15.58
N LEU A 133 13.57 0.11 -15.30
CA LEU A 133 14.12 -0.17 -13.98
C LEU A 133 15.60 0.21 -13.95
N ILE A 134 16.08 0.84 -12.87
CA ILE A 134 17.49 1.21 -12.68
C ILE A 134 18.03 0.44 -11.49
N ALA A 135 19.14 -0.32 -11.73
CA ALA A 135 19.81 -1.11 -10.72
C ALA A 135 20.88 -0.28 -9.99
N ALA A 136 20.48 0.44 -8.94
CA ALA A 136 21.38 1.24 -8.11
C ALA A 136 21.78 0.56 -6.78
N ASP A 137 21.40 -0.72 -6.52
CA ASP A 137 21.96 -1.54 -5.42
C ASP A 137 23.27 -2.17 -5.88
N VAL A 138 24.33 -1.36 -5.91
CA VAL A 138 25.63 -1.74 -6.44
C VAL A 138 26.47 -2.58 -5.47
N TYR A 139 26.09 -2.64 -4.19
CA TYR A 139 26.86 -3.36 -3.18
C TYR A 139 26.62 -4.87 -3.19
N ARG A 140 25.54 -5.30 -3.83
CA ARG A 140 25.15 -6.70 -3.92
C ARG A 140 25.01 -7.12 -5.38
N PRO A 141 26.01 -7.80 -5.97
CA PRO A 141 25.94 -8.28 -7.36
C PRO A 141 24.67 -9.09 -7.62
N ALA A 142 24.29 -9.93 -6.68
CA ALA A 142 23.05 -10.71 -6.76
C ALA A 142 21.77 -9.85 -6.86
N ALA A 143 21.75 -8.61 -6.35
CA ALA A 143 20.60 -7.73 -6.49
C ALA A 143 20.43 -7.22 -7.91
N ILE A 144 21.55 -6.88 -8.59
CA ILE A 144 21.54 -6.49 -10.00
C ILE A 144 21.02 -7.65 -10.86
N ASP A 145 21.54 -8.86 -10.64
CA ASP A 145 21.09 -10.05 -11.38
C ASP A 145 19.63 -10.38 -11.12
N GLN A 146 19.19 -10.24 -9.86
CA GLN A 146 17.79 -10.42 -9.48
C GLN A 146 16.88 -9.41 -10.20
N LEU A 147 17.26 -8.14 -10.27
CA LEU A 147 16.50 -7.12 -10.98
C LEU A 147 16.45 -7.40 -12.49
N LYS A 148 17.57 -7.85 -13.08
CA LYS A 148 17.64 -8.26 -14.50
C LYS A 148 16.74 -9.47 -14.79
N GLN A 149 16.75 -10.46 -13.91
CA GLN A 149 15.85 -11.61 -14.04
C GLN A 149 14.39 -11.19 -13.99
N LEU A 150 14.04 -10.33 -13.04
CA LEU A 150 12.68 -9.78 -12.88
C LEU A 150 12.28 -8.96 -14.12
N GLY A 151 13.20 -8.14 -14.64
CA GLY A 151 12.98 -7.38 -15.88
C GLY A 151 12.68 -8.29 -17.08
N ARG A 152 13.42 -9.41 -17.23
CA ARG A 152 13.16 -10.40 -18.29
C ARG A 152 11.80 -11.07 -18.12
N GLU A 153 11.46 -11.49 -16.90
CA GLU A 153 10.17 -12.13 -16.59
C GLU A 153 8.98 -11.21 -16.91
N LEU A 154 9.13 -9.93 -16.61
CA LEU A 154 8.11 -8.92 -16.86
C LEU A 154 8.18 -8.30 -18.26
N ASN A 155 9.22 -8.61 -19.07
CA ASN A 155 9.52 -7.90 -20.30
C ASN A 155 9.61 -6.37 -20.10
N ILE A 156 10.39 -5.96 -19.09
CA ILE A 156 10.70 -4.57 -18.74
C ILE A 156 12.23 -4.41 -18.81
N GLU A 157 12.68 -3.35 -19.46
CA GLU A 157 14.11 -3.06 -19.57
C GLU A 157 14.71 -2.65 -18.23
N VAL A 158 15.95 -3.12 -18.00
CA VAL A 158 16.73 -2.80 -16.81
C VAL A 158 18.02 -2.11 -17.25
N TYR A 159 18.23 -0.89 -16.73
CA TYR A 159 19.46 -0.16 -16.89
C TYR A 159 20.43 -0.50 -15.74
N GLU A 160 21.66 -0.85 -16.08
CA GLU A 160 22.71 -1.18 -15.10
C GLU A 160 24.10 -0.84 -15.63
N GLU A 161 25.04 -0.54 -14.76
CA GLU A 161 26.45 -0.28 -15.06
C GLU A 161 27.37 -1.10 -14.15
N GLY A 162 26.87 -2.24 -13.65
CA GLY A 162 27.61 -3.09 -12.72
C GLY A 162 27.78 -2.43 -11.34
N GLN A 163 28.91 -2.73 -10.68
CA GLN A 163 29.24 -2.23 -9.34
C GLN A 163 29.98 -0.87 -9.38
N ASN A 164 29.38 0.11 -10.04
CA ASN A 164 29.89 1.48 -10.12
C ASN A 164 29.21 2.40 -9.09
N ASP A 165 29.38 3.70 -9.24
CA ASP A 165 28.78 4.72 -8.40
C ASP A 165 27.25 4.75 -8.56
N ALA A 166 26.51 4.44 -7.50
CA ALA A 166 25.05 4.37 -7.51
C ALA A 166 24.39 5.70 -7.94
N VAL A 167 24.97 6.84 -7.56
CA VAL A 167 24.46 8.18 -7.91
C VAL A 167 24.59 8.41 -9.42
N LYS A 168 25.74 8.04 -10.00
CA LYS A 168 25.96 8.15 -11.45
C LYS A 168 25.06 7.20 -12.23
N ILE A 169 24.89 5.97 -11.76
CA ILE A 169 23.98 5.00 -12.39
C ILE A 169 22.56 5.53 -12.42
N ALA A 170 22.11 6.12 -11.32
CA ALA A 170 20.77 6.72 -11.25
C ALA A 170 20.63 7.90 -12.25
N GLU A 171 21.61 8.81 -12.30
CA GLU A 171 21.63 9.95 -13.23
C GLU A 171 21.66 9.49 -14.69
N ASN A 172 22.57 8.60 -15.02
CA ASN A 172 22.72 8.07 -16.39
C ASN A 172 21.48 7.29 -16.83
N GLY A 173 20.91 6.48 -15.94
CA GLY A 173 19.69 5.73 -16.21
C GLY A 173 18.48 6.62 -16.47
N VAL A 174 18.34 7.74 -15.73
CA VAL A 174 17.28 8.73 -15.99
C VAL A 174 17.49 9.42 -17.33
N ASN A 175 18.73 9.76 -17.68
CA ASN A 175 19.05 10.35 -19.00
C ASN A 175 18.74 9.35 -20.13
N TYR A 176 19.14 8.08 -19.96
CA TYR A 176 18.81 7.02 -20.90
C TYR A 176 17.29 6.87 -21.07
N ALA A 177 16.53 6.93 -19.96
CA ALA A 177 15.06 6.87 -20.03
C ALA A 177 14.47 8.00 -20.89
N LYS A 178 14.95 9.25 -20.73
CA LYS A 178 14.54 10.40 -21.52
C LYS A 178 14.86 10.20 -23.02
N GLU A 179 16.07 9.76 -23.33
CA GLU A 179 16.50 9.51 -24.71
C GLU A 179 15.69 8.42 -25.43
N LYS A 180 15.35 7.35 -24.69
CA LYS A 180 14.60 6.21 -25.22
C LYS A 180 13.08 6.34 -25.14
N GLY A 181 12.59 7.45 -24.58
CA GLY A 181 11.14 7.72 -24.47
C GLY A 181 10.42 6.80 -23.49
N TYR A 182 11.07 6.48 -22.35
CA TYR A 182 10.38 5.91 -21.19
C TYR A 182 9.67 7.03 -20.45
N ASP A 183 8.44 6.77 -19.98
CA ASP A 183 7.63 7.75 -19.25
C ASP A 183 7.60 7.50 -17.74
N LEU A 184 8.21 6.37 -17.30
CA LEU A 184 8.32 5.98 -15.91
C LEU A 184 9.70 5.38 -15.63
N VAL A 185 10.33 5.83 -14.56
CA VAL A 185 11.61 5.31 -14.06
C VAL A 185 11.42 4.83 -12.63
N LEU A 186 11.87 3.61 -12.34
CA LEU A 186 11.90 3.09 -10.98
C LEU A 186 13.35 2.75 -10.60
N ILE A 187 13.83 3.33 -9.49
CA ILE A 187 15.22 3.16 -9.02
C ILE A 187 15.24 2.20 -7.84
N ASP A 188 15.94 1.06 -8.01
CA ASP A 188 16.20 0.10 -6.93
C ASP A 188 17.48 0.50 -6.20
N THR A 189 17.36 1.02 -4.99
CA THR A 189 18.50 1.51 -4.21
C THR A 189 19.04 0.45 -3.26
N ALA A 190 20.25 0.63 -2.81
CA ALA A 190 20.84 -0.20 -1.76
C ALA A 190 20.01 -0.17 -0.47
N GLY A 191 20.11 -1.23 0.32
CA GLY A 191 19.61 -1.29 1.69
C GLY A 191 20.70 -1.79 2.61
N ARG A 192 20.72 -1.30 3.84
CA ARG A 192 21.60 -1.77 4.92
C ARG A 192 20.77 -2.32 6.07
N LEU A 193 21.41 -3.01 7.00
CA LEU A 193 20.74 -3.60 8.17
C LEU A 193 20.14 -2.53 9.09
N HIS A 194 20.75 -1.35 9.09
CA HIS A 194 20.32 -0.21 9.91
C HIS A 194 20.32 1.08 9.08
N VAL A 195 19.61 2.08 9.55
CA VAL A 195 19.67 3.45 9.02
C VAL A 195 21.00 4.06 9.44
N ASP A 196 22.00 4.03 8.57
CA ASP A 196 23.32 4.60 8.82
C ASP A 196 23.56 5.85 7.95
N GLU A 197 24.55 6.67 8.35
CA GLU A 197 24.85 7.94 7.65
C GLU A 197 25.27 7.73 6.20
N LYS A 198 26.08 6.69 5.91
CA LYS A 198 26.57 6.44 4.55
C LYS A 198 25.43 6.10 3.59
N LEU A 199 24.47 5.28 4.03
CA LEU A 199 23.28 4.99 3.24
C LEU A 199 22.47 6.26 3.00
N MET A 200 22.27 7.05 4.06
CA MET A 200 21.46 8.28 3.95
C MET A 200 22.11 9.31 3.05
N ASP A 201 23.42 9.47 3.10
CA ASP A 201 24.17 10.41 2.23
C ASP A 201 24.10 9.98 0.77
N GLU A 202 24.20 8.68 0.48
CA GLU A 202 24.03 8.15 -0.89
C GLU A 202 22.62 8.41 -1.40
N LEU A 203 21.59 8.07 -0.60
CA LEU A 203 20.19 8.28 -0.98
C LEU A 203 19.86 9.78 -1.18
N LYS A 204 20.41 10.66 -0.35
CA LYS A 204 20.30 12.12 -0.53
C LYS A 204 20.95 12.57 -1.83
N SER A 205 22.15 12.07 -2.12
CA SER A 205 22.87 12.39 -3.34
C SER A 205 22.10 11.94 -4.58
N ILE A 206 21.50 10.75 -4.56
CA ILE A 206 20.60 10.30 -5.64
C ILE A 206 19.39 11.25 -5.75
N ASN A 207 18.73 11.54 -4.63
CA ASN A 207 17.57 12.45 -4.60
C ASN A 207 17.89 13.81 -5.20
N GLU A 208 19.01 14.41 -4.83
CA GLU A 208 19.45 15.72 -5.35
C GLU A 208 19.75 15.68 -6.86
N LYS A 209 20.31 14.58 -7.36
CA LYS A 209 20.69 14.43 -8.77
C LYS A 209 19.51 14.16 -9.69
N VAL A 210 18.58 13.29 -9.29
CA VAL A 210 17.51 12.85 -10.19
C VAL A 210 16.15 13.47 -9.86
N SER A 211 16.01 14.15 -8.70
CA SER A 211 14.80 14.81 -8.25
C SER A 211 13.54 13.95 -8.45
N PRO A 212 13.45 12.77 -7.76
CA PRO A 212 12.31 11.89 -7.95
C PRO A 212 11.01 12.56 -7.52
N SER A 213 9.93 12.32 -8.26
CA SER A 213 8.59 12.75 -7.85
C SER A 213 8.07 11.94 -6.64
N GLU A 214 8.59 10.74 -6.46
CA GLU A 214 8.21 9.86 -5.37
C GLU A 214 9.44 9.20 -4.71
N ILE A 215 9.51 9.27 -3.39
CA ILE A 215 10.45 8.54 -2.55
C ILE A 215 9.64 7.63 -1.64
N ILE A 216 9.65 6.33 -1.92
CA ILE A 216 8.77 5.37 -1.27
C ILE A 216 9.58 4.40 -0.43
N LEU A 217 9.28 4.34 0.85
CA LEU A 217 9.91 3.42 1.79
C LEU A 217 9.18 2.06 1.78
N VAL A 218 9.94 1.00 1.49
CA VAL A 218 9.44 -0.38 1.51
C VAL A 218 9.72 -1.00 2.87
N ILE A 219 8.65 -1.44 3.55
CA ILE A 219 8.68 -1.99 4.90
C ILE A 219 8.04 -3.38 4.92
N ASP A 220 8.68 -4.29 5.66
CA ASP A 220 8.08 -5.56 6.04
C ASP A 220 7.21 -5.34 7.28
N ALA A 221 5.89 -5.54 7.16
CA ALA A 221 4.97 -5.35 8.27
C ALA A 221 5.22 -6.31 9.45
N MET A 222 5.96 -7.41 9.21
CA MET A 222 6.31 -8.36 10.25
C MET A 222 7.28 -7.82 11.32
N ILE A 223 7.98 -6.73 11.04
CA ILE A 223 8.85 -6.10 12.07
C ILE A 223 8.03 -5.38 13.16
N GLY A 224 6.70 -5.34 13.04
CA GLY A 224 5.82 -4.79 14.06
C GLY A 224 6.07 -3.29 14.30
N GLN A 225 6.07 -2.88 15.57
CA GLN A 225 6.21 -1.47 15.96
C GLN A 225 7.57 -0.85 15.60
N ASP A 226 8.61 -1.65 15.33
CA ASP A 226 9.89 -1.14 14.84
C ASP A 226 9.78 -0.46 13.47
N ALA A 227 8.72 -0.77 12.70
CA ALA A 227 8.42 -0.08 11.45
C ALA A 227 8.32 1.44 11.63
N ILE A 228 7.77 1.91 12.76
CA ILE A 228 7.61 3.33 13.06
C ILE A 228 8.97 4.00 13.21
N ASN A 229 9.90 3.34 13.93
CA ASN A 229 11.28 3.83 14.09
C ASN A 229 11.99 3.91 12.74
N VAL A 230 11.80 2.90 11.88
CA VAL A 230 12.37 2.88 10.54
C VAL A 230 11.80 4.01 9.68
N ILE A 231 10.48 4.21 9.67
CA ILE A 231 9.84 5.30 8.93
C ILE A 231 10.40 6.65 9.36
N ASN A 232 10.43 6.91 10.67
CA ASN A 232 10.95 8.17 11.21
C ASN A 232 12.43 8.35 10.84
N GLY A 233 13.27 7.32 11.00
CA GLY A 233 14.68 7.40 10.67
C GLY A 233 14.97 7.72 9.21
N PHE A 234 14.14 7.23 8.27
CA PHE A 234 14.23 7.62 6.87
C PHE A 234 13.62 9.01 6.64
N ASN A 235 12.46 9.31 7.21
CA ASN A 235 11.73 10.56 7.01
C ASN A 235 12.47 11.78 7.57
N ASP A 236 13.26 11.61 8.61
CA ASP A 236 14.13 12.67 9.18
C ASP A 236 15.26 13.07 8.22
N LYS A 237 15.60 12.22 7.28
CA LYS A 237 16.76 12.41 6.37
C LYS A 237 16.36 12.59 4.91
N LEU A 238 15.22 12.05 4.50
CA LEU A 238 14.70 12.06 3.13
C LEU A 238 13.23 12.50 3.15
N PRO A 239 12.76 13.30 2.18
CA PRO A 239 11.36 13.69 2.09
C PRO A 239 10.51 12.52 1.58
N LEU A 240 10.18 11.56 2.45
CA LEU A 240 9.37 10.42 2.06
C LEU A 240 7.99 10.88 1.58
N THR A 241 7.57 10.41 0.41
CA THR A 241 6.24 10.68 -0.14
C THR A 241 5.23 9.60 0.21
N GLY A 242 5.69 8.44 0.66
CA GLY A 242 4.83 7.34 1.10
C GLY A 242 5.58 6.08 1.50
N THR A 243 4.80 5.10 1.94
CA THR A 243 5.28 3.78 2.31
C THR A 243 4.57 2.68 1.52
N ILE A 244 5.26 1.54 1.37
CA ILE A 244 4.70 0.27 0.92
C ILE A 244 4.86 -0.73 2.06
N LEU A 245 3.75 -1.22 2.60
CA LEU A 245 3.74 -2.26 3.63
C LEU A 245 3.62 -3.64 2.97
N LYS A 246 4.67 -4.47 3.11
CA LYS A 246 4.69 -5.83 2.59
C LYS A 246 4.18 -6.84 3.61
N LYS A 247 3.84 -8.04 3.12
CA LYS A 247 3.41 -9.18 3.93
C LYS A 247 2.18 -8.90 4.80
N MET A 248 1.27 -8.11 4.25
CA MET A 248 -0.02 -7.83 4.91
C MET A 248 -1.04 -8.97 4.73
N ASP A 249 -0.70 -10.01 3.97
CA ASP A 249 -1.52 -11.19 3.68
C ASP A 249 -1.52 -12.24 4.79
N GLY A 250 -0.50 -12.23 5.65
CA GLY A 250 -0.41 -13.15 6.78
C GLY A 250 -1.35 -12.79 7.93
N ASP A 251 -1.40 -13.68 8.93
CA ASP A 251 -2.05 -13.47 10.24
C ASP A 251 -1.29 -12.42 11.07
N THR A 252 -0.44 -11.66 10.40
CA THR A 252 0.34 -10.61 11.00
C THR A 252 -0.59 -9.52 11.51
N LYS A 253 -0.35 -9.20 12.70
CA LYS A 253 -0.90 -8.11 13.46
C LYS A 253 -0.88 -6.84 12.62
N GLY A 254 -1.98 -6.53 11.93
CA GLY A 254 -2.10 -5.38 11.02
C GLY A 254 -1.98 -4.00 11.68
N GLY A 255 -1.65 -3.98 12.97
CA GLY A 255 -1.49 -2.80 13.79
C GLY A 255 -0.44 -1.81 13.28
N VAL A 256 0.56 -2.30 12.54
CA VAL A 256 1.52 -1.41 11.88
C VAL A 256 0.81 -0.43 10.94
N ALA A 257 -0.16 -0.89 10.14
CA ALA A 257 -0.90 -0.02 9.23
C ALA A 257 -1.68 1.07 9.99
N LEU A 258 -2.33 0.70 11.12
CA LEU A 258 -3.07 1.63 11.96
C LEU A 258 -2.17 2.63 12.70
N SER A 259 -0.90 2.26 12.96
CA SER A 259 0.03 3.09 13.72
C SER A 259 0.93 3.95 12.84
N ALA A 260 1.36 3.42 11.70
CA ALA A 260 2.41 4.01 10.88
C ALA A 260 2.06 5.43 10.43
N ARG A 261 0.93 5.61 9.74
CA ARG A 261 0.52 6.92 9.26
C ARG A 261 0.28 7.91 10.40
N HIS A 262 -0.46 7.49 11.43
CA HIS A 262 -0.83 8.36 12.55
C HIS A 262 0.39 8.90 13.30
N LEU A 263 1.41 8.05 13.52
CA LEU A 263 2.60 8.43 14.29
C LEU A 263 3.68 9.12 13.47
N THR A 264 3.75 8.89 12.17
CA THR A 264 4.84 9.39 11.32
C THR A 264 4.41 10.48 10.34
N GLY A 265 3.12 10.61 10.08
CA GLY A 265 2.58 11.50 9.05
C GLY A 265 2.81 11.02 7.61
N VAL A 266 3.61 9.95 7.41
CA VAL A 266 3.91 9.43 6.07
C VAL A 266 2.76 8.54 5.58
N PRO A 267 2.15 8.81 4.40
CA PRO A 267 1.02 8.04 3.93
C PRO A 267 1.42 6.62 3.48
N ILE A 268 0.50 5.67 3.64
CA ILE A 268 0.63 4.34 3.04
C ILE A 268 0.07 4.43 1.62
N LYS A 269 0.87 4.09 0.61
CA LYS A 269 0.44 4.12 -0.80
C LYS A 269 0.05 2.75 -1.33
N PHE A 270 0.75 1.71 -0.91
CA PHE A 270 0.50 0.34 -1.36
C PHE A 270 0.64 -0.67 -0.22
N ILE A 271 -0.04 -1.80 -0.40
CA ILE A 271 0.12 -2.99 0.45
C ILE A 271 0.46 -4.21 -0.40
N GLY A 272 1.40 -5.02 0.09
CA GLY A 272 1.73 -6.32 -0.47
C GLY A 272 0.82 -7.39 0.12
N THR A 273 0.06 -8.06 -0.73
CA THR A 273 -0.97 -9.04 -0.37
C THR A 273 -0.62 -10.47 -0.76
N SER A 274 0.48 -10.69 -1.47
CA SER A 274 1.03 -11.99 -1.79
C SER A 274 2.47 -11.88 -2.29
N GLU A 275 3.19 -13.01 -2.38
CA GLU A 275 4.54 -13.04 -2.98
C GLU A 275 4.53 -12.96 -4.52
N LYS A 276 3.41 -13.21 -5.17
CA LYS A 276 3.26 -13.17 -6.62
C LYS A 276 3.47 -11.74 -7.17
N LEU A 277 3.78 -11.64 -8.47
CA LEU A 277 4.04 -10.36 -9.15
C LEU A 277 2.82 -9.42 -9.23
N ASP A 278 1.62 -9.94 -9.09
CA ASP A 278 0.36 -9.21 -9.00
C ASP A 278 -0.06 -8.90 -7.55
N GLY A 279 0.73 -9.36 -6.57
CA GLY A 279 0.46 -9.20 -5.14
C GLY A 279 0.81 -7.81 -4.58
N LEU A 280 0.56 -6.74 -5.32
CA LEU A 280 0.67 -5.36 -4.85
C LEU A 280 -0.62 -4.62 -5.20
N THR A 281 -1.25 -4.00 -4.21
CA THR A 281 -2.48 -3.24 -4.39
C THR A 281 -2.34 -1.83 -3.83
N GLU A 282 -3.02 -0.87 -4.43
CA GLU A 282 -3.15 0.48 -3.89
C GLU A 282 -3.80 0.41 -2.51
N PHE A 283 -3.31 1.23 -1.59
CA PHE A 283 -3.87 1.29 -0.24
C PHE A 283 -5.17 2.10 -0.26
N ASP A 284 -6.23 1.48 0.23
CA ASP A 284 -7.55 2.09 0.35
C ASP A 284 -8.00 2.01 1.83
N PRO A 285 -8.03 3.14 2.54
CA PRO A 285 -8.44 3.19 3.94
C PRO A 285 -9.87 2.68 4.18
N GLU A 286 -10.82 2.99 3.30
CA GLU A 286 -12.22 2.56 3.46
C GLU A 286 -12.34 1.05 3.36
N ARG A 287 -11.66 0.43 2.39
CA ARG A 287 -11.58 -1.03 2.27
C ARG A 287 -10.92 -1.67 3.48
N MET A 288 -9.85 -1.06 3.98
CA MET A 288 -9.15 -1.55 5.15
C MET A 288 -10.04 -1.51 6.39
N VAL A 289 -10.72 -0.39 6.65
CA VAL A 289 -11.66 -0.24 7.76
C VAL A 289 -12.84 -1.21 7.62
N SER A 290 -13.38 -1.38 6.40
CA SER A 290 -14.45 -2.33 6.14
C SER A 290 -14.06 -3.76 6.51
N ARG A 291 -12.83 -4.18 6.18
CA ARG A 291 -12.29 -5.49 6.57
C ARG A 291 -12.13 -5.61 8.08
N ILE A 292 -11.56 -4.59 8.74
CA ILE A 292 -11.36 -4.56 10.19
C ILE A 292 -12.69 -4.66 10.94
N LEU A 293 -13.76 -4.05 10.42
CA LEU A 293 -15.10 -4.07 11.02
C LEU A 293 -15.99 -5.26 10.59
N GLY A 294 -15.42 -6.25 9.89
CA GLY A 294 -16.13 -7.48 9.52
C GLY A 294 -17.16 -7.34 8.37
N ASN A 295 -17.25 -6.16 7.76
CA ASN A 295 -18.19 -5.93 6.65
C ASN A 295 -17.79 -6.61 5.33
N GLY A 296 -16.65 -7.33 5.35
CA GLY A 296 -16.08 -8.00 4.18
C GLY A 296 -15.54 -7.01 3.13
N ASP A 297 -14.76 -7.53 2.21
CA ASP A 297 -14.28 -6.74 1.06
C ASP A 297 -15.10 -7.11 -0.18
N ILE A 298 -16.37 -6.69 -0.17
CA ILE A 298 -17.31 -6.93 -1.29
C ILE A 298 -16.73 -6.35 -2.59
N MET A 299 -16.07 -5.19 -2.52
CA MET A 299 -15.47 -4.54 -3.70
C MET A 299 -14.31 -5.34 -4.28
N SER A 300 -13.45 -5.93 -3.45
CA SER A 300 -12.36 -6.78 -4.00
C SER A 300 -12.87 -8.12 -4.55
N ILE A 301 -14.01 -8.60 -4.09
CA ILE A 301 -14.68 -9.75 -4.70
C ILE A 301 -15.25 -9.38 -6.07
N ILE A 302 -15.88 -8.21 -6.19
CA ILE A 302 -16.42 -7.70 -7.44
C ILE A 302 -15.28 -7.46 -8.44
N GLU A 303 -14.19 -6.78 -8.06
CA GLU A 303 -13.03 -6.54 -8.93
C GLU A 303 -12.35 -7.82 -9.40
N LYS A 304 -12.21 -8.82 -8.51
CA LYS A 304 -11.71 -10.14 -8.91
C LYS A 304 -12.65 -10.85 -9.87
N ALA A 305 -13.96 -10.73 -9.65
CA ALA A 305 -14.95 -11.30 -10.57
C ALA A 305 -14.93 -10.61 -11.93
N GLU A 306 -14.83 -9.28 -11.96
CA GLU A 306 -14.70 -8.50 -13.20
C GLU A 306 -13.41 -8.84 -13.95
N SER A 307 -12.25 -8.90 -13.26
CA SER A 307 -10.97 -9.26 -13.90
C SER A 307 -10.98 -10.67 -14.50
N VAL A 308 -11.63 -11.63 -13.85
CA VAL A 308 -11.78 -13.01 -14.38
C VAL A 308 -12.74 -13.05 -15.57
N ILE A 309 -13.77 -12.22 -15.57
CA ILE A 309 -14.72 -12.09 -16.69
C ILE A 309 -14.02 -11.45 -17.88
N ASP A 310 -13.27 -10.37 -17.67
CA ASP A 310 -12.51 -9.69 -18.72
C ASP A 310 -11.44 -10.59 -19.36
N GLU A 311 -10.71 -11.39 -18.57
CA GLU A 311 -9.77 -12.37 -19.11
C GLU A 311 -10.45 -13.47 -19.94
N LYS A 312 -11.59 -13.97 -19.51
CA LYS A 312 -12.37 -14.97 -20.27
C LYS A 312 -12.96 -14.39 -21.54
N GLU A 313 -13.47 -13.18 -21.51
CA GLU A 313 -13.98 -12.48 -22.69
C GLU A 313 -12.85 -12.17 -23.67
N ALA A 314 -11.69 -11.67 -23.20
CA ALA A 314 -10.51 -11.42 -24.01
C ALA A 314 -9.99 -12.71 -24.69
N MET A 315 -9.91 -13.82 -23.95
CA MET A 315 -9.54 -15.13 -24.51
C MET A 315 -10.55 -15.64 -25.54
N THR A 316 -11.84 -15.41 -25.31
CA THR A 316 -12.91 -15.83 -26.22
C THR A 316 -12.88 -15.02 -27.52
N THR A 317 -12.68 -13.72 -27.40
CA THR A 317 -12.53 -12.79 -28.54
C THR A 317 -11.28 -13.09 -29.35
N ALA A 318 -10.13 -13.36 -28.68
CA ALA A 318 -8.89 -13.77 -29.35
C ALA A 318 -9.05 -15.10 -30.13
N LYS A 319 -9.77 -16.08 -29.57
CA LYS A 319 -10.09 -17.33 -30.26
C LYS A 319 -11.03 -17.13 -31.45
N LYS A 320 -12.01 -16.25 -31.33
CA LYS A 320 -12.91 -15.89 -32.46
C LYS A 320 -12.16 -15.16 -33.58
N MET A 321 -11.20 -14.27 -33.23
CA MET A 321 -10.31 -13.60 -34.18
C MET A 321 -9.44 -14.60 -34.94
N GLN A 322 -8.77 -15.52 -34.24
CA GLN A 322 -7.94 -16.55 -34.86
C GLN A 322 -8.76 -17.52 -35.78
N ALA A 323 -10.02 -17.75 -35.43
CA ALA A 323 -10.90 -18.60 -36.19
C ALA A 323 -11.61 -17.89 -37.36
N GLY A 324 -11.39 -16.59 -37.58
CA GLY A 324 -12.05 -15.78 -38.59
C GLY A 324 -13.59 -15.70 -38.45
N LYS A 325 -14.08 -15.85 -37.21
CA LYS A 325 -15.52 -15.91 -36.87
C LYS A 325 -15.97 -14.70 -36.04
N MET A 326 -15.37 -13.54 -36.25
CA MET A 326 -15.85 -12.30 -35.63
C MET A 326 -17.08 -11.78 -36.33
N ASP A 327 -18.13 -11.49 -35.60
CA ASP A 327 -19.33 -10.82 -36.12
C ASP A 327 -19.35 -9.32 -35.80
N LEU A 328 -20.33 -8.60 -36.36
CA LEU A 328 -20.47 -7.15 -36.23
C LEU A 328 -20.78 -6.74 -34.79
N GLU A 329 -21.42 -7.59 -33.99
CA GLU A 329 -21.73 -7.36 -32.56
C GLU A 329 -20.48 -7.46 -31.70
N ASP A 330 -19.56 -8.39 -32.01
CA ASP A 330 -18.24 -8.49 -31.32
C ASP A 330 -17.42 -7.22 -31.57
N PHE A 331 -17.50 -6.59 -32.73
CA PHE A 331 -16.81 -5.35 -33.09
C PHE A 331 -17.40 -4.12 -32.35
N LEU A 332 -18.73 -4.02 -32.32
CA LEU A 332 -19.44 -2.92 -31.63
C LEU A 332 -19.30 -2.98 -30.12
N SER A 333 -19.09 -4.17 -29.52
CA SER A 333 -18.85 -4.33 -28.10
C SER A 333 -17.45 -3.83 -27.67
N GLN A 334 -16.44 -3.92 -28.54
CA GLN A 334 -15.10 -3.36 -28.33
C GLN A 334 -15.08 -1.83 -28.39
N ASP A 335 -15.84 -1.23 -29.31
CA ASP A 335 -15.89 0.22 -29.49
C ASP A 335 -16.57 0.92 -28.29
N ARG A 336 -17.54 0.28 -27.66
CA ARG A 336 -18.20 0.79 -26.43
C ARG A 336 -17.30 0.76 -25.20
N LYS A 337 -16.30 -0.15 -25.11
CA LYS A 337 -15.36 -0.25 -23.99
C LYS A 337 -14.14 0.69 -24.13
N SER A 338 -13.87 1.21 -25.33
CA SER A 338 -12.78 2.18 -25.57
C SER A 338 -13.18 3.65 -25.35
N VAL A 339 -14.45 3.94 -25.01
CA VAL A 339 -14.99 5.31 -24.83
C VAL A 339 -15.32 5.62 -23.36
N VAL A 340 -14.97 4.73 -22.42
CA VAL A 340 -15.17 4.99 -20.98
C VAL A 340 -13.77 5.13 -20.29
#